data_d3a52ebfc72927b767b814ccc43314fd
#
_entry.id   d3a52ebfc72927b767b814ccc43314fd
#
_cell.length_a   1.000
_cell.length_b   1.000
_cell.length_c   1.000
_cell.angle_alpha   90.00
_cell.angle_beta   90.00
_cell.angle_gamma   90.00
#
_symmetry.space_group_name_H-M   'P 1'
#
loop_
_entity.id
_entity.type
_entity.pdbx_description
1 polymer ?
#
loop_
_entity_poly.entity_id
_entity_poly.type
_entity_poly.pdbx_seq_one_letter_code
_entity_poly.pdbx_strand_id
1 'polypeptide(L)'
;MNKTELSQRLEVAHTLADLSGEVIRSYFRRSHLTSQTKTGESSAIVTIADQEAEQAMVDYLRQIFPQDGIIREEGENQLSQSGYYWVIDPIDGTSSFVKGLPIFGTLIGLVDEAGKTVLGIAAQPISRERWQGVNGEATLLNHQLLTNSYASENHGNLAEACLTSTTPLMFITPRQKAIASRLQTICKRTAFGGDCYNYLSLASGWTAMPLVILESDMKYYDFCALIPIIEGTGGIITDWSGKALNQHSTEVLAASNLDLHQAALKLIQGI
;
A
#
# COMPACT_ATOMS: atom_id res chain seq x y z
N MET A 1 -12.72 -9.01 17.52
CA MET A 1 -11.69 -8.31 18.33
C MET A 1 -12.33 -7.24 19.18
N ASN A 2 -12.00 -7.14 20.46
CA ASN A 2 -12.50 -6.09 21.35
C ASN A 2 -11.58 -4.83 21.30
N LYS A 3 -12.02 -3.71 21.93
CA LYS A 3 -11.24 -2.44 21.88
C LYS A 3 -9.85 -2.53 22.51
N THR A 4 -9.69 -3.31 23.58
CA THR A 4 -8.39 -3.46 24.25
C THR A 4 -7.41 -4.24 23.37
N GLU A 5 -7.87 -5.30 22.73
CA GLU A 5 -7.06 -6.06 21.78
C GLU A 5 -6.68 -5.23 20.57
N LEU A 6 -7.61 -4.42 20.03
CA LEU A 6 -7.31 -3.51 18.93
C LEU A 6 -6.24 -2.49 19.33
N SER A 7 -6.37 -1.87 20.51
CA SER A 7 -5.38 -0.92 21.02
C SER A 7 -3.99 -1.54 21.16
N GLN A 8 -3.91 -2.74 21.74
CA GLN A 8 -2.65 -3.47 21.86
C GLN A 8 -2.01 -3.79 20.51
N ARG A 9 -2.82 -4.21 19.53
CA ARG A 9 -2.33 -4.52 18.19
C ARG A 9 -1.89 -3.27 17.43
N LEU A 10 -2.55 -2.13 17.64
CA LEU A 10 -2.11 -0.84 17.12
C LEU A 10 -0.76 -0.42 17.69
N GLU A 11 -0.54 -0.54 19.00
CA GLU A 11 0.74 -0.25 19.64
C GLU A 11 1.87 -1.12 19.06
N VAL A 12 1.58 -2.41 18.86
CA VAL A 12 2.54 -3.32 18.21
C VAL A 12 2.80 -2.90 16.77
N ALA A 13 1.78 -2.56 15.97
CA ALA A 13 1.96 -2.10 14.59
C ALA A 13 2.84 -0.82 14.51
N HIS A 14 2.66 0.10 15.44
CA HIS A 14 3.54 1.28 15.55
C HIS A 14 4.98 0.90 15.89
N THR A 15 5.18 -0.06 16.82
CA THR A 15 6.50 -0.57 17.17
C THR A 15 7.19 -1.24 15.99
N LEU A 16 6.45 -2.04 15.19
CA LEU A 16 6.99 -2.65 13.98
C LEU A 16 7.49 -1.60 12.98
N ALA A 17 6.70 -0.53 12.79
CA ALA A 17 7.10 0.58 11.92
C ALA A 17 8.33 1.34 12.44
N ASP A 18 8.52 1.42 13.77
CA ASP A 18 9.73 2.01 14.37
C ASP A 18 10.95 1.12 14.13
N LEU A 19 10.83 -0.19 14.38
CA LEU A 19 11.91 -1.17 14.18
C LEU A 19 12.36 -1.21 12.71
N SER A 20 11.41 -1.34 11.78
CA SER A 20 11.70 -1.27 10.35
C SER A 20 12.37 0.06 9.99
N GLY A 21 11.80 1.17 10.46
CA GLY A 21 12.31 2.51 10.17
C GLY A 21 13.74 2.76 10.68
N GLU A 22 14.14 2.17 11.80
CA GLU A 22 15.53 2.25 12.30
C GLU A 22 16.51 1.57 11.36
N VAL A 23 16.19 0.35 10.91
CA VAL A 23 17.00 -0.39 9.94
C VAL A 23 17.09 0.38 8.63
N ILE A 24 15.94 0.79 8.06
CA ILE A 24 15.87 1.50 6.78
C ILE A 24 16.70 2.78 6.79
N ARG A 25 16.58 3.63 7.83
CA ARG A 25 17.36 4.85 7.96
C ARG A 25 18.86 4.58 8.01
N SER A 26 19.27 3.44 8.58
CA SER A 26 20.67 3.06 8.65
C SER A 26 21.29 2.77 7.28
N TYR A 27 20.48 2.36 6.30
CA TYR A 27 20.91 1.99 4.94
C TYR A 27 20.62 3.04 3.87
N PHE A 28 19.63 3.90 4.09
CA PHE A 28 19.19 4.86 3.07
C PHE A 28 20.32 5.79 2.62
N ARG A 29 20.53 5.89 1.30
CA ARG A 29 21.58 6.69 0.66
C ARG A 29 23.01 6.30 1.05
N ARG A 30 23.23 5.08 1.52
CA ARG A 30 24.61 4.59 1.69
C ARG A 30 25.20 4.18 0.34
N SER A 31 26.47 4.57 0.13
CA SER A 31 27.25 4.11 -1.01
C SER A 31 27.45 2.59 -0.91
N HIS A 32 27.37 1.91 -2.07
CA HIS A 32 27.59 0.46 -2.17
C HIS A 32 26.56 -0.42 -1.45
N LEU A 33 25.30 0.00 -1.38
CA LEU A 33 24.22 -0.87 -0.94
C LEU A 33 24.14 -2.09 -1.88
N THR A 34 24.28 -3.28 -1.34
CA THR A 34 24.14 -4.52 -2.12
C THR A 34 22.65 -4.75 -2.41
N SER A 35 22.32 -4.82 -3.70
CA SER A 35 20.99 -5.19 -4.18
C SER A 35 21.07 -6.44 -5.05
N GLN A 36 20.03 -7.26 -5.02
CA GLN A 36 19.90 -8.46 -5.84
C GLN A 36 18.54 -8.43 -6.55
N THR A 37 18.48 -9.01 -7.75
CA THR A 37 17.20 -9.25 -8.41
C THR A 37 16.60 -10.53 -7.87
N LYS A 38 15.33 -10.51 -7.46
CA LYS A 38 14.63 -11.73 -6.99
C LYS A 38 14.54 -12.75 -8.11
N THR A 39 14.76 -14.01 -7.80
CA THR A 39 14.71 -15.11 -8.78
C THR A 39 13.28 -15.28 -9.28
N GLY A 40 13.10 -15.20 -10.60
CA GLY A 40 11.79 -15.38 -11.26
C GLY A 40 11.00 -14.09 -11.49
N GLU A 41 11.47 -12.94 -10.98
CA GLU A 41 10.85 -11.63 -11.18
C GLU A 41 11.85 -10.67 -11.83
N SER A 42 11.64 -10.35 -13.09
CA SER A 42 12.63 -9.59 -13.90
C SER A 42 12.88 -8.15 -13.45
N SER A 43 12.02 -7.60 -12.59
CA SER A 43 12.10 -6.22 -12.11
C SER A 43 12.18 -6.08 -10.58
N ALA A 44 11.94 -7.14 -9.82
CA ALA A 44 11.95 -7.08 -8.36
C ALA A 44 13.39 -7.04 -7.81
N ILE A 45 13.66 -6.06 -6.97
CA ILE A 45 14.96 -5.84 -6.33
C ILE A 45 14.77 -6.04 -4.83
N VAL A 46 15.70 -6.74 -4.20
CA VAL A 46 15.81 -6.86 -2.75
C VAL A 46 17.14 -6.32 -2.28
N THR A 47 17.15 -5.68 -1.14
CA THR A 47 18.39 -5.24 -0.48
C THR A 47 18.53 -5.89 0.88
N ILE A 48 19.73 -5.80 1.45
CA ILE A 48 19.96 -6.24 2.83
C ILE A 48 19.06 -5.45 3.82
N ALA A 49 18.67 -4.22 3.46
CA ALA A 49 17.80 -3.40 4.28
C ALA A 49 16.38 -3.98 4.37
N ASP A 50 15.84 -4.50 3.26
CA ASP A 50 14.53 -5.17 3.23
C ASP A 50 14.54 -6.38 4.17
N GLN A 51 15.55 -7.26 4.00
CA GLN A 51 15.67 -8.49 4.77
C GLN A 51 15.85 -8.25 6.28
N GLU A 52 16.72 -7.30 6.67
CA GLU A 52 16.96 -6.99 8.08
C GLU A 52 15.76 -6.26 8.71
N ALA A 53 15.07 -5.37 7.97
CA ALA A 53 13.88 -4.71 8.45
C ALA A 53 12.73 -5.70 8.66
N GLU A 54 12.50 -6.61 7.70
CA GLU A 54 11.51 -7.67 7.85
C GLU A 54 11.84 -8.58 9.04
N GLN A 55 13.09 -9.00 9.17
CA GLN A 55 13.48 -9.89 10.26
C GLN A 55 13.27 -9.25 11.64
N ALA A 56 13.57 -7.96 11.79
CA ALA A 56 13.31 -7.24 13.03
C ALA A 56 11.82 -7.20 13.40
N MET A 57 10.95 -6.97 12.41
CA MET A 57 9.50 -7.01 12.61
C MET A 57 9.00 -8.41 12.98
N VAL A 58 9.47 -9.44 12.27
CA VAL A 58 9.07 -10.84 12.49
C VAL A 58 9.48 -11.33 13.87
N ASP A 59 10.70 -11.03 14.30
CA ASP A 59 11.19 -11.45 15.62
C ASP A 59 10.36 -10.82 16.74
N TYR A 60 10.01 -9.55 16.60
CA TYR A 60 9.14 -8.87 17.56
C TYR A 60 7.71 -9.46 17.56
N LEU A 61 7.12 -9.71 16.40
CA LEU A 61 5.79 -10.33 16.28
C LEU A 61 5.75 -11.71 16.94
N ARG A 62 6.75 -12.55 16.70
CA ARG A 62 6.86 -13.89 17.30
C ARG A 62 6.96 -13.85 18.82
N GLN A 63 7.57 -12.80 19.37
CA GLN A 63 7.67 -12.62 20.82
C GLN A 63 6.31 -12.20 21.42
N ILE A 64 5.58 -11.29 20.78
CA ILE A 64 4.36 -10.69 21.34
C ILE A 64 3.10 -11.48 20.97
N PHE A 65 3.01 -11.95 19.72
CA PHE A 65 1.87 -12.68 19.19
C PHE A 65 2.30 -14.00 18.51
N PRO A 66 2.85 -14.97 19.27
CA PRO A 66 3.42 -16.20 18.71
C PRO A 66 2.41 -17.10 17.96
N GLN A 67 1.11 -16.92 18.23
CA GLN A 67 0.03 -17.67 17.58
C GLN A 67 -0.53 -17.00 16.32
N ASP A 68 -0.17 -15.73 16.07
CA ASP A 68 -0.63 -15.05 14.86
C ASP A 68 0.15 -15.55 13.64
N GLY A 69 -0.52 -15.55 12.49
CA GLY A 69 0.13 -15.78 11.21
C GLY A 69 0.91 -14.56 10.76
N ILE A 70 1.88 -14.78 9.87
CA ILE A 70 2.65 -13.71 9.23
C ILE A 70 2.72 -14.00 7.73
N ILE A 71 2.23 -13.07 6.92
CA ILE A 71 2.41 -13.01 5.47
C ILE A 71 3.42 -11.92 5.20
N ARG A 72 4.51 -12.24 4.50
CA ARG A 72 5.64 -11.33 4.33
C ARG A 72 6.26 -11.42 2.95
N GLU A 73 6.99 -10.38 2.56
CA GLU A 73 7.55 -10.28 1.22
C GLU A 73 8.83 -11.09 1.06
N GLU A 74 9.76 -11.02 2.02
CA GLU A 74 11.14 -11.48 1.84
C GLU A 74 11.38 -12.91 2.33
N GLY A 75 10.51 -13.44 3.17
CA GLY A 75 10.71 -14.74 3.78
C GLY A 75 9.50 -15.66 3.69
N GLU A 76 9.58 -16.81 4.38
CA GLU A 76 8.49 -17.79 4.42
C GLU A 76 7.36 -17.33 5.33
N ASN A 77 6.11 -17.53 4.87
CA ASN A 77 4.92 -17.23 5.63
C ASN A 77 4.78 -18.15 6.87
N GLN A 78 4.22 -17.62 7.93
CA GLN A 78 3.84 -18.35 9.14
C GLN A 78 2.32 -18.53 9.17
N LEU A 79 1.85 -19.77 9.36
CA LEU A 79 0.43 -20.06 9.51
C LEU A 79 -0.10 -19.56 10.85
N SER A 80 -1.31 -19.03 10.86
CA SER A 80 -1.99 -18.58 12.07
C SER A 80 -2.62 -19.74 12.86
N GLN A 81 -2.57 -19.63 14.17
CA GLN A 81 -3.33 -20.45 15.11
C GLN A 81 -4.42 -19.62 15.85
N SER A 82 -4.29 -18.29 15.81
CA SER A 82 -5.24 -17.35 16.44
C SER A 82 -6.38 -16.90 15.51
N GLY A 83 -6.25 -17.13 14.20
CA GLY A 83 -7.11 -16.59 13.16
C GLY A 83 -6.69 -15.21 12.63
N TYR A 84 -5.71 -14.53 13.27
CA TYR A 84 -5.18 -13.26 12.79
C TYR A 84 -3.89 -13.45 11.99
N TYR A 85 -3.71 -12.58 10.97
CA TYR A 85 -2.50 -12.52 10.15
C TYR A 85 -1.95 -11.10 10.11
N TRP A 86 -0.68 -10.95 10.40
CA TRP A 86 0.11 -9.76 10.06
C TRP A 86 0.58 -9.88 8.62
N VAL A 87 0.35 -8.84 7.84
CA VAL A 87 0.78 -8.75 6.44
C VAL A 87 1.78 -7.61 6.37
N ILE A 88 3.03 -7.91 6.08
CA ILE A 88 4.13 -6.95 6.18
C ILE A 88 4.93 -6.86 4.89
N ASP A 89 5.27 -5.63 4.51
CA ASP A 89 6.24 -5.28 3.51
C ASP A 89 7.20 -4.26 4.12
N PRO A 90 8.48 -4.59 4.27
CA PRO A 90 9.45 -3.70 4.92
C PRO A 90 9.74 -2.44 4.10
N ILE A 91 9.86 -2.56 2.77
CA ILE A 91 10.20 -1.44 1.86
C ILE A 91 9.39 -1.58 0.56
N ASP A 92 8.09 -1.29 0.61
CA ASP A 92 7.35 -1.11 -0.64
C ASP A 92 7.92 0.08 -1.42
N GLY A 93 8.34 -0.18 -2.65
CA GLY A 93 9.10 0.78 -3.45
C GLY A 93 10.61 0.63 -3.32
N THR A 94 11.15 -0.59 -3.23
CA THR A 94 12.60 -0.88 -3.17
C THR A 94 13.38 -0.21 -4.30
N SER A 95 12.79 -0.11 -5.50
CA SER A 95 13.39 0.64 -6.62
C SER A 95 13.62 2.12 -6.29
N SER A 96 12.69 2.75 -5.61
CA SER A 96 12.80 4.14 -5.16
C SER A 96 13.83 4.27 -4.04
N PHE A 97 13.85 3.33 -3.10
CA PHE A 97 14.83 3.25 -2.03
C PHE A 97 16.27 3.16 -2.58
N VAL A 98 16.54 2.24 -3.52
CA VAL A 98 17.85 2.06 -4.16
C VAL A 98 18.31 3.31 -4.93
N LYS A 99 17.36 4.05 -5.54
CA LYS A 99 17.65 5.34 -6.20
C LYS A 99 17.86 6.48 -5.21
N GLY A 100 17.65 6.28 -3.90
CA GLY A 100 17.74 7.33 -2.88
C GLY A 100 16.59 8.33 -2.91
N LEU A 101 15.43 7.93 -3.46
CA LEU A 101 14.21 8.72 -3.50
C LEU A 101 13.32 8.33 -2.31
N PRO A 102 12.90 9.27 -1.44
CA PRO A 102 12.11 8.95 -0.25
C PRO A 102 10.61 8.85 -0.57
N ILE A 103 10.25 8.05 -1.58
CA ILE A 103 8.88 7.75 -2.02
C ILE A 103 8.62 6.24 -1.96
N PHE A 104 9.08 5.62 -0.91
CA PHE A 104 8.87 4.22 -0.51
C PHE A 104 8.26 4.19 0.90
N GLY A 105 7.81 3.05 1.37
CA GLY A 105 7.25 2.95 2.72
C GLY A 105 7.29 1.55 3.30
N THR A 106 7.17 1.45 4.62
CA THR A 106 6.89 0.19 5.32
C THR A 106 5.39 0.03 5.43
N LEU A 107 4.85 -1.12 5.01
CA LEU A 107 3.44 -1.46 5.08
C LEU A 107 3.21 -2.57 6.11
N ILE A 108 2.24 -2.37 7.00
CA ILE A 108 1.88 -3.31 8.06
C ILE A 108 0.37 -3.39 8.13
N GLY A 109 -0.20 -4.52 7.73
CA GLY A 109 -1.63 -4.83 7.82
C GLY A 109 -1.91 -5.88 8.89
N LEU A 110 -3.06 -5.81 9.52
CA LEU A 110 -3.62 -6.89 10.33
C LEU A 110 -4.93 -7.36 9.71
N VAL A 111 -5.05 -8.66 9.50
CA VAL A 111 -6.19 -9.31 8.85
C VAL A 111 -6.81 -10.32 9.82
N ASP A 112 -8.14 -10.38 9.87
CA ASP A 112 -8.86 -11.36 10.65
C ASP A 112 -9.06 -12.69 9.90
N GLU A 113 -9.63 -13.69 10.57
CA GLU A 113 -9.91 -15.02 10.02
C GLU A 113 -10.84 -15.01 8.80
N ALA A 114 -11.65 -13.96 8.64
CA ALA A 114 -12.51 -13.77 7.48
C ALA A 114 -11.79 -13.15 6.28
N GLY A 115 -10.50 -12.82 6.42
CA GLY A 115 -9.69 -12.17 5.39
C GLY A 115 -9.93 -10.65 5.30
N LYS A 116 -10.57 -10.05 6.31
CA LYS A 116 -10.83 -8.62 6.34
C LYS A 116 -9.69 -7.89 7.01
N THR A 117 -9.18 -6.83 6.37
CA THR A 117 -8.18 -5.96 6.97
C THR A 117 -8.79 -5.15 8.11
N VAL A 118 -8.25 -5.32 9.31
CA VAL A 118 -8.72 -4.69 10.55
C VAL A 118 -8.03 -3.36 10.78
N LEU A 119 -6.71 -3.31 10.56
CA LEU A 119 -5.90 -2.10 10.64
C LEU A 119 -4.80 -2.12 9.61
N GLY A 120 -4.31 -0.95 9.27
CA GLY A 120 -3.15 -0.73 8.42
C GLY A 120 -2.29 0.42 8.94
N ILE A 121 -0.99 0.21 8.96
CA ILE A 121 0.02 1.25 9.16
C ILE A 121 0.86 1.34 7.89
N ALA A 122 1.06 2.55 7.41
CA ALA A 122 2.07 2.87 6.41
C ALA A 122 3.02 3.90 6.99
N ALA A 123 4.32 3.67 6.90
CA ALA A 123 5.33 4.56 7.48
C ALA A 123 6.41 4.90 6.46
N GLN A 124 6.68 6.20 6.29
CA GLN A 124 7.83 6.70 5.55
C GLN A 124 8.90 7.17 6.54
N PRO A 125 9.97 6.38 6.76
CA PRO A 125 10.88 6.62 7.87
C PRO A 125 11.79 7.84 7.68
N ILE A 126 11.94 8.36 6.47
CA ILE A 126 12.82 9.50 6.19
C ILE A 126 12.09 10.82 6.42
N SER A 127 10.86 10.95 5.89
CA SER A 127 10.00 12.13 6.13
C SER A 127 9.33 12.09 7.51
N ARG A 128 9.37 10.95 8.20
CA ARG A 128 8.70 10.71 9.49
C ARG A 128 7.19 10.87 9.41
N GLU A 129 6.62 10.41 8.32
CA GLU A 129 5.20 10.35 8.09
C GLU A 129 4.69 8.95 8.45
N ARG A 130 3.56 8.89 9.15
CA ARG A 130 2.93 7.62 9.52
C ARG A 130 1.43 7.74 9.42
N TRP A 131 0.86 6.98 8.48
CA TRP A 131 -0.58 6.83 8.30
C TRP A 131 -1.07 5.65 9.10
N GLN A 132 -2.20 5.83 9.76
CA GLN A 132 -2.92 4.80 10.50
C GLN A 132 -4.35 4.74 10.00
N GLY A 133 -4.76 3.61 9.47
CA GLY A 133 -6.15 3.28 9.13
C GLY A 133 -6.66 2.15 10.05
N VAL A 134 -7.88 2.32 10.55
CA VAL A 134 -8.63 1.26 11.23
C VAL A 134 -9.94 1.10 10.50
N ASN A 135 -10.33 -0.15 10.23
CA ASN A 135 -11.54 -0.40 9.47
C ASN A 135 -12.78 0.25 10.09
N GLY A 136 -13.43 1.12 9.32
CA GLY A 136 -14.61 1.87 9.73
C GLY A 136 -14.32 3.12 10.55
N GLU A 137 -13.04 3.49 10.74
CA GLU A 137 -12.62 4.70 11.42
C GLU A 137 -11.93 5.67 10.46
N ALA A 138 -11.86 6.95 10.85
CA ALA A 138 -11.14 7.94 10.08
C ALA A 138 -9.62 7.74 10.18
N THR A 139 -8.91 7.97 9.08
CA THR A 139 -7.47 7.83 8.99
C THR A 139 -6.73 8.92 9.74
N LEU A 140 -5.64 8.55 10.40
CA LEU A 140 -4.73 9.48 11.06
C LEU A 140 -3.40 9.57 10.30
N LEU A 141 -2.84 10.77 10.24
CA LEU A 141 -1.46 11.03 9.85
C LEU A 141 -0.72 11.63 11.05
N ASN A 142 0.33 10.96 11.51
CA ASN A 142 1.09 11.37 12.70
C ASN A 142 0.18 11.69 13.91
N HIS A 143 -0.80 10.81 14.17
CA HIS A 143 -1.83 10.92 15.22
C HIS A 143 -2.83 12.08 15.06
N GLN A 144 -2.81 12.79 13.93
CA GLN A 144 -3.78 13.83 13.61
C GLN A 144 -4.78 13.35 12.58
N LEU A 145 -6.03 13.75 12.72
CA LEU A 145 -7.08 13.40 11.76
C LEU A 145 -6.69 13.87 10.36
N LEU A 146 -6.68 12.95 9.42
CA LEU A 146 -6.40 13.22 8.02
C LEU A 146 -7.70 13.56 7.28
N THR A 147 -7.68 14.62 6.50
CA THR A 147 -8.80 15.01 5.64
C THR A 147 -8.36 15.03 4.18
N ASN A 148 -9.09 14.31 3.34
CA ASN A 148 -8.89 14.33 1.90
C ASN A 148 -9.84 15.36 1.27
N SER A 149 -9.30 16.43 0.70
CA SER A 149 -10.09 17.49 0.06
C SER A 149 -10.88 17.04 -1.16
N TYR A 150 -10.52 15.91 -1.77
CA TYR A 150 -11.18 15.33 -2.92
C TYR A 150 -12.22 14.25 -2.57
N ALA A 151 -12.36 13.87 -1.31
CA ALA A 151 -13.33 12.88 -0.86
C ALA A 151 -14.79 13.35 -0.98
N SER A 152 -15.02 14.66 -0.90
CA SER A 152 -16.33 15.26 -1.11
C SER A 152 -16.66 15.37 -2.60
N GLU A 153 -17.94 15.38 -2.92
CA GLU A 153 -18.58 15.23 -4.21
C GLU A 153 -18.09 16.18 -5.32
N ASN A 154 -18.43 15.80 -6.59
CA ASN A 154 -18.24 16.53 -7.85
C ASN A 154 -16.82 16.47 -8.47
N HIS A 155 -16.01 15.49 -8.14
CA HIS A 155 -14.71 15.28 -8.79
C HIS A 155 -14.66 13.97 -9.61
N GLY A 156 -15.78 13.53 -10.18
CA GLY A 156 -15.88 12.30 -10.99
C GLY A 156 -15.36 12.42 -12.43
N ASN A 157 -14.82 13.57 -12.83
CA ASN A 157 -14.33 13.79 -14.18
C ASN A 157 -12.89 13.30 -14.36
N LEU A 158 -12.71 12.17 -15.04
CA LEU A 158 -11.39 11.62 -15.38
C LEU A 158 -10.50 12.61 -16.14
N ALA A 159 -11.10 13.50 -16.96
CA ALA A 159 -10.33 14.51 -17.71
C ALA A 159 -9.71 15.61 -16.81
N GLU A 160 -10.03 15.64 -15.55
CA GLU A 160 -9.42 16.53 -14.55
C GLU A 160 -8.48 15.79 -13.60
N ALA A 161 -8.46 14.45 -13.65
CA ALA A 161 -7.70 13.61 -12.77
C ALA A 161 -6.26 13.35 -13.27
N CYS A 162 -5.39 12.95 -12.34
CA CYS A 162 -4.10 12.35 -12.64
C CYS A 162 -4.19 10.83 -12.49
N LEU A 163 -3.89 10.10 -13.55
CA LEU A 163 -3.63 8.67 -13.48
C LEU A 163 -2.23 8.44 -12.95
N THR A 164 -2.06 7.55 -11.99
CA THR A 164 -0.75 7.12 -11.54
C THR A 164 -0.64 5.60 -11.45
N SER A 165 0.53 5.08 -11.69
CA SER A 165 0.91 3.68 -11.59
C SER A 165 2.40 3.59 -11.23
N THR A 166 2.80 2.53 -10.56
CA THR A 166 4.22 2.30 -10.23
C THR A 166 5.08 2.22 -11.48
N THR A 167 4.65 1.46 -12.48
CA THR A 167 5.38 1.34 -13.76
C THR A 167 4.43 0.94 -14.89
N PRO A 168 4.65 1.43 -16.13
CA PRO A 168 3.86 0.95 -17.26
C PRO A 168 4.15 -0.52 -17.62
N LEU A 169 5.26 -1.08 -17.13
CA LEU A 169 5.67 -2.46 -17.39
C LEU A 169 4.82 -3.51 -16.65
N MET A 170 4.10 -3.11 -15.61
CA MET A 170 3.21 -4.00 -14.85
C MET A 170 1.97 -4.45 -15.66
N PHE A 171 1.61 -3.74 -16.72
CA PHE A 171 0.50 -4.11 -17.60
C PHE A 171 0.97 -5.13 -18.65
N ILE A 172 0.83 -6.42 -18.36
CA ILE A 172 1.42 -7.50 -19.17
C ILE A 172 0.46 -7.93 -20.28
N THR A 173 -0.83 -8.17 -19.96
CA THR A 173 -1.82 -8.70 -20.89
C THR A 173 -2.31 -7.64 -21.90
N PRO A 174 -2.79 -8.03 -23.09
CA PRO A 174 -3.38 -7.10 -24.04
C PRO A 174 -4.54 -6.29 -23.43
N ARG A 175 -5.38 -6.91 -22.59
CA ARG A 175 -6.47 -6.23 -21.89
C ARG A 175 -5.95 -5.17 -20.92
N GLN A 176 -4.98 -5.48 -20.09
CA GLN A 176 -4.36 -4.53 -19.15
C GLN A 176 -3.75 -3.33 -19.89
N LYS A 177 -3.02 -3.58 -20.97
CA LYS A 177 -2.43 -2.53 -21.80
C LYS A 177 -3.50 -1.63 -22.45
N ALA A 178 -4.59 -2.20 -22.93
CA ALA A 178 -5.70 -1.43 -23.53
C ALA A 178 -6.37 -0.53 -22.48
N ILE A 179 -6.63 -1.06 -21.28
CA ILE A 179 -7.22 -0.30 -20.17
C ILE A 179 -6.29 0.85 -19.76
N ALA A 180 -5.01 0.57 -19.49
CA ALA A 180 -4.04 1.58 -19.12
C ALA A 180 -3.91 2.68 -20.18
N SER A 181 -3.78 2.31 -21.45
CA SER A 181 -3.72 3.26 -22.58
C SER A 181 -4.98 4.13 -22.68
N ARG A 182 -6.16 3.54 -22.46
CA ARG A 182 -7.43 4.27 -22.51
C ARG A 182 -7.53 5.30 -21.38
N LEU A 183 -7.19 4.92 -20.13
CA LEU A 183 -7.16 5.85 -19.01
C LEU A 183 -6.10 6.95 -19.20
N GLN A 184 -4.90 6.61 -19.69
CA GLN A 184 -3.87 7.60 -20.02
C GLN A 184 -4.33 8.63 -21.04
N THR A 185 -5.17 8.23 -22.02
CA THR A 185 -5.71 9.14 -23.03
C THR A 185 -6.76 10.09 -22.46
N ILE A 186 -7.55 9.63 -21.48
CA ILE A 186 -8.67 10.40 -20.92
C ILE A 186 -8.21 11.29 -19.76
N CYS A 187 -7.35 10.79 -18.89
CA CYS A 187 -6.89 11.55 -17.74
C CYS A 187 -6.02 12.75 -18.16
N LYS A 188 -6.16 13.84 -17.41
CA LYS A 188 -5.43 15.10 -17.67
C LYS A 188 -3.92 14.92 -17.63
N ARG A 189 -3.44 14.04 -16.75
CA ARG A 189 -2.02 13.72 -16.59
C ARG A 189 -1.87 12.24 -16.31
N THR A 190 -0.66 11.74 -16.61
CA THR A 190 -0.21 10.42 -16.18
C THR A 190 1.17 10.57 -15.53
N ALA A 191 1.36 9.90 -14.40
CA ALA A 191 2.63 9.82 -13.70
C ALA A 191 2.96 8.35 -13.40
N PHE A 192 4.26 8.04 -13.33
CA PHE A 192 4.77 6.71 -12.98
C PHE A 192 5.78 6.80 -11.84
N GLY A 193 5.88 5.74 -11.07
CA GLY A 193 6.67 5.67 -9.85
C GLY A 193 5.83 6.04 -8.63
N GLY A 194 6.38 5.84 -7.46
CA GLY A 194 5.77 6.24 -6.18
C GLY A 194 5.19 5.10 -5.36
N ASP A 195 5.03 3.92 -5.95
CA ASP A 195 4.66 2.70 -5.21
C ASP A 195 3.54 2.99 -4.17
N CYS A 196 3.64 2.55 -2.92
CA CYS A 196 2.65 2.88 -1.88
C CYS A 196 2.44 4.39 -1.66
N TYR A 197 3.46 5.21 -1.95
CA TYR A 197 3.37 6.66 -1.71
C TYR A 197 2.33 7.35 -2.61
N ASN A 198 1.97 6.75 -3.76
CA ASN A 198 0.82 7.20 -4.56
C ASN A 198 -0.49 7.10 -3.78
N TYR A 199 -0.71 5.95 -3.13
CA TYR A 199 -1.89 5.70 -2.29
C TYR A 199 -1.93 6.63 -1.08
N LEU A 200 -0.78 6.86 -0.44
CA LEU A 200 -0.65 7.76 0.69
C LEU A 200 -0.90 9.22 0.29
N SER A 201 -0.45 9.63 -0.90
CA SER A 201 -0.73 10.94 -1.47
C SER A 201 -2.22 11.11 -1.81
N LEU A 202 -2.87 10.05 -2.34
CA LEU A 202 -4.30 10.02 -2.57
C LEU A 202 -5.07 10.19 -1.26
N ALA A 203 -4.75 9.39 -0.24
CA ALA A 203 -5.39 9.46 1.07
C ALA A 203 -5.21 10.84 1.73
N SER A 204 -4.05 11.46 1.54
CA SER A 204 -3.72 12.75 2.16
C SER A 204 -4.32 13.96 1.42
N GLY A 205 -4.79 13.78 0.19
CA GLY A 205 -5.32 14.89 -0.61
C GLY A 205 -4.29 16.00 -0.90
N TRP A 206 -2.99 15.69 -0.85
CA TRP A 206 -1.91 16.67 -1.05
C TRP A 206 -1.68 17.07 -2.50
N THR A 207 -2.36 16.41 -3.41
CA THR A 207 -2.18 16.59 -4.85
C THR A 207 -2.95 17.80 -5.36
N ALA A 208 -2.48 18.39 -6.47
CA ALA A 208 -3.14 19.54 -7.11
C ALA A 208 -4.38 19.12 -7.93
N MET A 209 -4.68 17.85 -8.02
CA MET A 209 -5.81 17.26 -8.74
C MET A 209 -6.16 15.89 -8.15
N PRO A 210 -7.41 15.41 -8.31
CA PRO A 210 -7.78 14.09 -7.81
C PRO A 210 -6.98 12.98 -8.51
N LEU A 211 -6.70 11.90 -7.79
CA LEU A 211 -5.92 10.77 -8.28
C LEU A 211 -6.80 9.58 -8.63
N VAL A 212 -6.39 8.88 -9.69
CA VAL A 212 -6.76 7.50 -10.01
C VAL A 212 -5.48 6.68 -10.02
N ILE A 213 -5.44 5.61 -9.25
CA ILE A 213 -4.34 4.65 -9.21
C ILE A 213 -4.80 3.39 -9.92
N LEU A 214 -4.04 2.96 -10.92
CA LEU A 214 -4.29 1.73 -11.68
C LEU A 214 -3.04 0.87 -11.60
N GLU A 215 -3.14 -0.31 -10.98
CA GLU A 215 -2.02 -1.22 -10.85
C GLU A 215 -2.41 -2.67 -11.13
N SER A 216 -1.46 -3.47 -11.57
CA SER A 216 -1.58 -4.89 -11.80
C SER A 216 -0.33 -5.63 -11.35
N ASP A 217 -0.38 -6.96 -11.28
CA ASP A 217 0.70 -7.81 -10.75
C ASP A 217 1.06 -7.52 -9.29
N MET A 218 0.09 -6.99 -8.52
CA MET A 218 0.22 -6.67 -7.10
C MET A 218 0.20 -7.93 -6.25
N LYS A 219 0.91 -7.88 -5.13
CA LYS A 219 0.89 -8.90 -4.07
C LYS A 219 0.09 -8.38 -2.87
N TYR A 220 -0.31 -9.28 -1.99
CA TYR A 220 -1.16 -8.90 -0.86
C TYR A 220 -0.50 -7.92 0.09
N TYR A 221 0.80 -8.01 0.30
CA TYR A 221 1.56 -7.11 1.16
C TYR A 221 1.71 -5.69 0.58
N ASP A 222 1.60 -5.50 -0.74
CA ASP A 222 1.68 -4.18 -1.39
C ASP A 222 0.46 -3.30 -1.10
N PHE A 223 -0.71 -3.88 -0.79
CA PHE A 223 -1.95 -3.10 -0.65
C PHE A 223 -2.78 -3.36 0.61
N CYS A 224 -2.56 -4.48 1.31
CA CYS A 224 -3.37 -4.83 2.48
C CYS A 224 -3.47 -3.69 3.50
N ALA A 225 -2.35 -3.11 3.89
CA ALA A 225 -2.30 -2.00 4.84
C ALA A 225 -2.98 -0.72 4.31
N LEU A 226 -2.99 -0.54 3.00
CA LEU A 226 -3.52 0.67 2.36
C LEU A 226 -5.05 0.71 2.31
N ILE A 227 -5.72 -0.44 2.40
CA ILE A 227 -7.19 -0.52 2.33
C ILE A 227 -7.84 0.39 3.38
N PRO A 228 -7.66 0.18 4.70
CA PRO A 228 -8.31 1.01 5.72
C PRO A 228 -7.77 2.44 5.73
N ILE A 229 -6.54 2.69 5.25
CA ILE A 229 -5.98 4.04 5.15
C ILE A 229 -6.72 4.86 4.11
N ILE A 230 -7.00 4.29 2.93
CA ILE A 230 -7.71 4.97 1.85
C ILE A 230 -9.19 5.14 2.21
N GLU A 231 -9.84 4.06 2.66
CA GLU A 231 -11.26 4.08 3.00
C GLU A 231 -11.56 5.08 4.13
N GLY A 232 -10.70 5.17 5.14
CA GLY A 232 -10.84 6.09 6.27
C GLY A 232 -10.72 7.57 5.91
N THR A 233 -10.30 7.90 4.68
CA THR A 233 -10.27 9.27 4.14
C THR A 233 -11.38 9.55 3.13
N GLY A 234 -12.26 8.58 2.87
CA GLY A 234 -13.31 8.68 1.86
C GLY A 234 -12.86 8.35 0.43
N GLY A 235 -11.61 7.92 0.24
CA GLY A 235 -11.15 7.29 -0.99
C GLY A 235 -11.74 5.90 -1.17
N ILE A 236 -11.68 5.36 -2.38
CA ILE A 236 -12.17 4.03 -2.71
C ILE A 236 -11.04 3.19 -3.28
N ILE A 237 -10.96 1.93 -2.84
CA ILE A 237 -9.98 0.95 -3.34
C ILE A 237 -10.66 -0.41 -3.55
N THR A 238 -10.51 -0.98 -4.77
CA THR A 238 -11.11 -2.27 -5.16
C THR A 238 -10.22 -3.01 -6.16
N ASP A 239 -10.61 -4.22 -6.53
CA ASP A 239 -10.09 -4.84 -7.75
C ASP A 239 -10.70 -4.18 -9.01
N TRP A 240 -10.23 -4.56 -10.20
CA TRP A 240 -10.74 -4.02 -11.47
C TRP A 240 -12.15 -4.52 -11.83
N SER A 241 -12.74 -5.41 -11.04
CA SER A 241 -14.14 -5.78 -11.15
C SER A 241 -15.06 -4.97 -10.22
N GLY A 242 -14.48 -4.13 -9.36
CA GLY A 242 -15.19 -3.34 -8.35
C GLY A 242 -15.46 -4.11 -7.05
N LYS A 243 -14.84 -5.27 -6.86
CA LYS A 243 -14.97 -6.05 -5.63
C LYS A 243 -13.92 -5.66 -4.61
N ALA A 244 -14.23 -5.91 -3.34
CA ALA A 244 -13.27 -5.76 -2.26
C ALA A 244 -12.00 -6.60 -2.52
N LEU A 245 -10.85 -6.02 -2.23
CA LEU A 245 -9.55 -6.69 -2.34
C LEU A 245 -9.39 -7.79 -1.30
N ASN A 246 -8.67 -8.84 -1.68
CA ASN A 246 -8.33 -9.97 -0.83
C ASN A 246 -6.95 -10.51 -1.21
N GLN A 247 -6.47 -11.53 -0.50
CA GLN A 247 -5.14 -12.12 -0.70
C GLN A 247 -4.85 -12.68 -2.11
N HIS A 248 -5.87 -12.84 -2.96
CA HIS A 248 -5.73 -13.32 -4.34
C HIS A 248 -5.88 -12.21 -5.38
N SER A 249 -6.14 -10.99 -4.95
CA SER A 249 -6.24 -9.83 -5.84
C SER A 249 -4.84 -9.46 -6.35
N THR A 250 -4.75 -9.24 -7.66
CA THR A 250 -3.51 -8.83 -8.34
C THR A 250 -3.69 -7.53 -9.13
N GLU A 251 -4.92 -7.07 -9.27
CA GLU A 251 -5.28 -5.85 -9.97
C GLU A 251 -5.94 -4.89 -8.98
N VAL A 252 -5.44 -3.66 -8.88
CA VAL A 252 -5.91 -2.66 -7.93
C VAL A 252 -6.32 -1.40 -8.66
N LEU A 253 -7.52 -0.91 -8.34
CA LEU A 253 -8.04 0.40 -8.72
C LEU A 253 -8.32 1.19 -7.45
N ALA A 254 -7.65 2.34 -7.28
CA ALA A 254 -8.00 3.27 -6.22
C ALA A 254 -8.29 4.67 -6.80
N ALA A 255 -9.15 5.42 -6.13
CA ALA A 255 -9.47 6.78 -6.52
C ALA A 255 -9.79 7.66 -5.32
N SER A 256 -9.58 8.96 -5.48
CA SER A 256 -9.77 9.96 -4.43
C SER A 256 -11.20 10.04 -3.89
N ASN A 257 -12.20 9.61 -4.67
CA ASN A 257 -13.61 9.56 -4.27
C ASN A 257 -14.39 8.52 -5.08
N LEU A 258 -15.63 8.27 -4.67
CA LEU A 258 -16.51 7.27 -5.27
C LEU A 258 -16.85 7.57 -6.76
N ASP A 259 -17.16 8.82 -7.10
CA ASP A 259 -17.56 9.18 -8.45
C ASP A 259 -16.43 8.94 -9.46
N LEU A 260 -15.21 9.32 -9.09
CA LEU A 260 -14.02 9.11 -9.90
C LEU A 260 -13.69 7.62 -10.03
N HIS A 261 -13.84 6.85 -8.94
CA HIS A 261 -13.66 5.41 -8.96
C HIS A 261 -14.66 4.74 -9.91
N GLN A 262 -15.95 5.08 -9.81
CA GLN A 262 -17.00 4.54 -10.68
C GLN A 262 -16.78 4.90 -12.16
N ALA A 263 -16.33 6.12 -12.46
CA ALA A 263 -15.99 6.53 -13.81
C ALA A 263 -14.83 5.70 -14.40
N ALA A 264 -13.79 5.45 -13.62
CA ALA A 264 -12.67 4.60 -14.02
C ALA A 264 -13.11 3.13 -14.17
N LEU A 265 -13.87 2.60 -13.19
CA LEU A 265 -14.37 1.22 -13.21
C LEU A 265 -15.25 0.94 -14.42
N LYS A 266 -16.17 1.86 -14.77
CA LYS A 266 -17.01 1.75 -15.96
C LYS A 266 -16.19 1.65 -17.24
N LEU A 267 -15.09 2.41 -17.32
CA LEU A 267 -14.18 2.35 -18.46
C LEU A 267 -13.46 1.00 -18.54
N ILE A 268 -12.99 0.48 -17.40
CA ILE A 268 -12.30 -0.82 -17.28
C ILE A 268 -13.22 -1.96 -17.72
N GLN A 269 -14.49 -1.93 -17.30
CA GLN A 269 -15.49 -2.95 -17.61
C GLN A 269 -15.99 -2.90 -19.08
N GLY A 270 -15.80 -1.78 -19.77
CA GLY A 270 -16.14 -1.61 -21.18
C GLY A 270 -15.09 -2.12 -22.17
N ILE A 271 -13.96 -2.65 -21.68
CA ILE A 271 -12.85 -3.25 -22.42
C ILE A 271 -12.71 -4.74 -22.03
#